data_0d76c25941d74ad82e26e5a1ced64cfc
#
_entry.id   0d76c25941d74ad82e26e5a1ced64cfc
#
_cell.length_a   1.000
_cell.length_b   1.000
_cell.length_c   1.000
_cell.angle_alpha   90.00
_cell.angle_beta   90.00
_cell.angle_gamma   90.00
#
_symmetry.space_group_name_H-M   'P 1'
#
loop_
_entity.id
_entity.type
_entity.pdbx_description
1 polymer ?
#
loop_
_entity_poly.entity_id
_entity_poly.type
_entity_poly.pdbx_seq_one_letter_code
_entity_poly.pdbx_strand_id
1 'polypeptide(L)'
;PGYTEAMDFEVHTLLQGLLTALGAGLLIGVVRERRKDDPEHGPSAAGLRTHALTALLGAVAWRLDQLVFLAAFAAVALLAFASYRRSAETDLGLTGEIALLFTALLGALAMRTPAFAAALAVVAAVLLYAKTAMHRFAREVVSERELRDGLLLAACVLIVWPLLPREAVDPWGVLK
;
A
#
# COMPACT_ATOMS: atom_id res chain seq x y z
N PRO A 1 -9.80 11.69 39.09
CA PRO A 1 -10.27 12.15 37.79
C PRO A 1 -9.32 11.76 36.63
N GLY A 2 -7.99 11.74 36.82
CA GLY A 2 -7.02 11.52 35.76
C GLY A 2 -6.90 10.07 35.22
N TYR A 3 -7.28 9.06 35.98
CA TYR A 3 -7.15 7.66 35.54
C TYR A 3 -8.21 7.26 34.51
N THR A 4 -9.43 7.72 34.67
CA THR A 4 -10.52 7.43 33.72
C THR A 4 -10.31 8.15 32.40
N GLU A 5 -9.86 9.39 32.40
CA GLU A 5 -9.57 10.15 31.17
C GLU A 5 -8.41 9.54 30.36
N ALA A 6 -7.35 9.08 31.03
CA ALA A 6 -6.23 8.42 30.35
C ALA A 6 -6.63 7.06 29.73
N MET A 7 -7.47 6.30 30.45
CA MET A 7 -7.98 5.00 29.94
C MET A 7 -8.93 5.19 28.75
N ASP A 8 -9.80 6.21 28.81
CA ASP A 8 -10.70 6.55 27.71
C ASP A 8 -9.91 6.98 26.46
N PHE A 9 -8.86 7.77 26.61
CA PHE A 9 -7.98 8.18 25.52
C PHE A 9 -7.27 6.99 24.86
N GLU A 10 -6.73 6.05 25.65
CA GLU A 10 -6.10 4.84 25.11
C GLU A 10 -7.09 3.97 24.33
N VAL A 11 -8.29 3.77 24.87
CA VAL A 11 -9.36 2.98 24.23
C VAL A 11 -9.77 3.64 22.90
N HIS A 12 -9.95 4.94 22.87
CA HIS A 12 -10.26 5.66 21.63
C HIS A 12 -9.19 5.52 20.57
N THR A 13 -7.93 5.64 20.94
CA THR A 13 -6.80 5.50 20.02
C THR A 13 -6.70 4.07 19.47
N LEU A 14 -6.89 3.06 20.31
CA LEU A 14 -6.93 1.66 19.90
C LEU A 14 -8.09 1.37 18.93
N LEU A 15 -9.28 1.83 19.25
CA LEU A 15 -10.47 1.68 18.40
C LEU A 15 -10.28 2.35 17.05
N GLN A 16 -9.76 3.57 17.03
CA GLN A 16 -9.46 4.28 15.80
C GLN A 16 -8.46 3.52 14.93
N GLY A 17 -7.38 2.99 15.52
CA GLY A 17 -6.39 2.17 14.81
C GLY A 17 -7.00 0.91 14.21
N LEU A 18 -7.78 0.15 15.01
CA LEU A 18 -8.46 -1.07 14.55
C LEU A 18 -9.49 -0.81 13.47
N LEU A 19 -10.32 0.23 13.62
CA LEU A 19 -11.31 0.62 12.61
C LEU A 19 -10.63 1.06 11.30
N THR A 20 -9.53 1.79 11.40
CA THR A 20 -8.74 2.18 10.22
C THR A 20 -8.10 0.96 9.54
N ALA A 21 -7.54 0.04 10.30
CA ALA A 21 -7.00 -1.22 9.79
C ALA A 21 -8.09 -2.03 9.07
N LEU A 22 -9.24 -2.20 9.71
CA LEU A 22 -10.38 -2.90 9.12
C LEU A 22 -10.85 -2.21 7.84
N GLY A 23 -11.02 -0.87 7.86
CA GLY A 23 -11.42 -0.09 6.69
C GLY A 23 -10.43 -0.21 5.53
N ALA A 24 -9.12 -0.17 5.81
CA ALA A 24 -8.07 -0.37 4.82
C ALA A 24 -8.14 -1.77 4.19
N GLY A 25 -8.29 -2.82 5.01
CA GLY A 25 -8.43 -4.19 4.54
C GLY A 25 -9.70 -4.42 3.71
N LEU A 26 -10.83 -3.86 4.14
CA LEU A 26 -12.09 -3.91 3.38
C LEU A 26 -11.98 -3.17 2.05
N LEU A 27 -11.39 -1.98 2.02
CA LEU A 27 -11.24 -1.18 0.81
C LEU A 27 -10.42 -1.91 -0.26
N ILE A 28 -9.25 -2.43 0.12
CA ILE A 28 -8.40 -3.21 -0.78
C ILE A 28 -9.11 -4.51 -1.19
N GLY A 29 -9.75 -5.17 -0.22
CA GLY A 29 -10.47 -6.41 -0.45
C GLY A 29 -11.64 -6.29 -1.42
N VAL A 30 -12.43 -5.20 -1.35
CA VAL A 30 -13.53 -4.94 -2.31
C VAL A 30 -12.99 -4.78 -3.73
N VAL A 31 -11.92 -4.02 -3.91
CA VAL A 31 -11.29 -3.85 -5.23
C VAL A 31 -10.80 -5.19 -5.78
N ARG A 32 -10.26 -6.04 -4.92
CA ARG A 32 -9.80 -7.38 -5.30
C ARG A 32 -10.95 -8.33 -5.60
N GLU A 33 -12.03 -8.30 -4.82
CA GLU A 33 -13.20 -9.15 -5.04
C GLU A 33 -13.90 -8.84 -6.36
N ARG A 34 -14.09 -7.57 -6.70
CA ARG A 34 -14.69 -7.15 -7.98
C ARG A 34 -13.90 -7.59 -9.21
N ARG A 35 -12.60 -7.86 -9.06
CA ARG A 35 -11.74 -8.35 -10.15
C ARG A 35 -11.81 -9.85 -10.38
N LYS A 36 -12.33 -10.63 -9.43
CA LYS A 36 -12.55 -12.07 -9.61
C LYS A 36 -13.61 -12.37 -10.67
N ASP A 37 -14.53 -11.43 -10.88
CA ASP A 37 -15.60 -11.56 -11.86
C ASP A 37 -15.15 -11.24 -13.29
N ASP A 38 -13.87 -10.82 -13.48
CA ASP A 38 -13.30 -10.50 -14.78
C ASP A 38 -12.72 -11.78 -15.42
N PRO A 39 -13.25 -12.23 -16.57
CA PRO A 39 -12.80 -13.47 -17.23
C PRO A 39 -11.33 -13.50 -17.63
N GLU A 40 -10.70 -12.32 -17.77
CA GLU A 40 -9.27 -12.18 -18.15
C GLU A 40 -8.33 -12.39 -16.94
N HIS A 41 -8.86 -12.51 -15.73
CA HIS A 41 -8.05 -12.66 -14.51
C HIS A 41 -8.37 -13.99 -13.86
N GLY A 42 -7.35 -14.82 -13.66
CA GLY A 42 -7.48 -16.10 -12.97
C GLY A 42 -7.98 -15.97 -11.52
N PRO A 43 -8.35 -17.10 -10.85
CA PRO A 43 -8.92 -17.09 -9.51
C PRO A 43 -7.97 -16.45 -8.49
N SER A 44 -8.36 -15.30 -7.96
CA SER A 44 -7.59 -14.63 -6.90
C SER A 44 -7.78 -15.37 -5.57
N ALA A 45 -6.69 -15.81 -4.94
CA ALA A 45 -6.71 -16.53 -3.68
C ALA A 45 -7.18 -15.68 -2.49
N ALA A 46 -7.01 -14.35 -2.55
CA ALA A 46 -7.33 -13.42 -1.47
C ALA A 46 -8.44 -12.46 -1.87
N GLY A 47 -9.61 -12.59 -1.22
CA GLY A 47 -10.76 -11.70 -1.39
C GLY A 47 -10.98 -10.74 -0.22
N LEU A 48 -12.18 -10.18 -0.15
CA LEU A 48 -12.59 -9.20 0.85
C LEU A 48 -12.27 -9.63 2.30
N ARG A 49 -12.69 -10.83 2.67
CA ARG A 49 -12.49 -11.38 4.03
C ARG A 49 -11.02 -11.54 4.37
N THR A 50 -10.24 -12.05 3.42
CA THR A 50 -8.80 -12.29 3.63
C THR A 50 -8.07 -10.99 3.89
N HIS A 51 -8.30 -9.94 3.08
CA HIS A 51 -7.68 -8.64 3.29
C HIS A 51 -8.11 -7.99 4.61
N ALA A 52 -9.40 -8.06 4.97
CA ALA A 52 -9.89 -7.54 6.25
C ALA A 52 -9.21 -8.23 7.45
N LEU A 53 -9.15 -9.56 7.45
CA LEU A 53 -8.48 -10.33 8.50
C LEU A 53 -6.98 -10.10 8.54
N THR A 54 -6.32 -9.96 7.39
CA THR A 54 -4.89 -9.68 7.30
C THR A 54 -4.54 -8.31 7.87
N ALA A 55 -5.37 -7.29 7.60
CA ALA A 55 -5.18 -5.96 8.19
C ALA A 55 -5.35 -5.98 9.72
N LEU A 56 -6.41 -6.65 10.21
CA LEU A 56 -6.61 -6.81 11.65
C LEU A 56 -5.49 -7.62 12.31
N LEU A 57 -5.03 -8.69 11.66
CA LEU A 57 -3.88 -9.47 12.14
C LEU A 57 -2.64 -8.59 12.28
N GLY A 58 -2.33 -7.77 11.27
CA GLY A 58 -1.22 -6.81 11.32
C GLY A 58 -1.36 -5.82 12.47
N ALA A 59 -2.57 -5.25 12.66
CA ALA A 59 -2.86 -4.30 13.73
C ALA A 59 -2.70 -4.93 15.12
N VAL A 60 -3.32 -6.08 15.34
CA VAL A 60 -3.26 -6.78 16.65
C VAL A 60 -1.86 -7.27 16.95
N ALA A 61 -1.19 -7.90 15.98
CA ALA A 61 0.17 -8.40 16.16
C ALA A 61 1.15 -7.25 16.51
N TRP A 62 1.05 -6.12 15.83
CA TRP A 62 1.83 -4.92 16.14
C TRP A 62 1.59 -4.39 17.55
N ARG A 63 0.34 -4.42 18.01
CA ARG A 63 -0.05 -3.95 19.36
C ARG A 63 0.47 -4.86 20.46
N LEU A 64 0.59 -6.16 20.17
CA LEU A 64 1.12 -7.13 21.14
C LEU A 64 2.63 -6.98 21.32
N ASP A 65 3.38 -7.15 20.24
CA ASP A 65 4.84 -7.03 20.24
C ASP A 65 5.40 -7.02 18.80
N GLN A 66 6.58 -6.40 18.62
CA GLN A 66 7.24 -6.34 17.31
C GLN A 66 7.63 -7.74 16.78
N LEU A 67 8.05 -8.67 17.63
CA LEU A 67 8.39 -10.03 17.22
C LEU A 67 7.14 -10.81 16.80
N VAL A 68 6.02 -10.60 17.51
CA VAL A 68 4.71 -11.18 17.14
C VAL A 68 4.28 -10.67 15.78
N PHE A 69 4.45 -9.37 15.50
CA PHE A 69 4.19 -8.80 14.18
C PHE A 69 5.06 -9.43 13.10
N LEU A 70 6.37 -9.55 13.33
CA LEU A 70 7.28 -10.16 12.36
C LEU A 70 6.91 -11.62 12.09
N ALA A 71 6.55 -12.38 13.11
CA ALA A 71 6.11 -13.77 12.96
C ALA A 71 4.79 -13.86 12.17
N ALA A 72 3.80 -13.03 12.50
CA ALA A 72 2.54 -12.96 11.77
C ALA A 72 2.74 -12.54 10.31
N PHE A 73 3.57 -11.52 10.07
CA PHE A 73 3.91 -11.06 8.72
C PHE A 73 4.61 -12.15 7.90
N ALA A 74 5.57 -12.86 8.51
CA ALA A 74 6.23 -14.00 7.86
C ALA A 74 5.25 -15.13 7.54
N ALA A 75 4.30 -15.43 8.43
CA ALA A 75 3.25 -16.40 8.15
C ALA A 75 2.37 -15.99 6.96
N VAL A 76 1.95 -14.73 6.89
CA VAL A 76 1.20 -14.19 5.74
C VAL A 76 2.05 -14.28 4.45
N ALA A 77 3.35 -13.95 4.51
CA ALA A 77 4.25 -14.06 3.37
C ALA A 77 4.40 -15.51 2.88
N LEU A 78 4.51 -16.47 3.79
CA LEU A 78 4.57 -17.90 3.43
C LEU A 78 3.27 -18.38 2.80
N LEU A 79 2.12 -17.97 3.32
CA LEU A 79 0.82 -18.30 2.73
C LEU A 79 0.65 -17.66 1.34
N ALA A 80 1.06 -16.39 1.17
CA ALA A 80 1.06 -15.72 -0.12
C ALA A 80 1.98 -16.43 -1.12
N PHE A 81 3.18 -16.81 -0.70
CA PHE A 81 4.12 -17.58 -1.53
C PHE A 81 3.57 -18.96 -1.91
N ALA A 82 2.95 -19.67 -0.97
CA ALA A 82 2.33 -20.97 -1.24
C ALA A 82 1.15 -20.83 -2.21
N SER A 83 0.36 -19.75 -2.11
CA SER A 83 -0.72 -19.41 -3.04
C SER A 83 -0.15 -19.14 -4.44
N TYR A 84 0.87 -18.28 -4.53
CA TYR A 84 1.54 -17.98 -5.79
C TYR A 84 2.06 -19.23 -6.50
N ARG A 85 2.71 -20.13 -5.79
CA ARG A 85 3.20 -21.39 -6.37
C ARG A 85 2.10 -22.27 -6.96
N ARG A 86 0.91 -22.23 -6.41
CA ARG A 86 -0.25 -22.97 -6.94
C ARG A 86 -0.89 -22.29 -8.15
N SER A 87 -0.80 -20.98 -8.24
CA SER A 87 -1.41 -20.18 -9.31
C SER A 87 -0.45 -19.86 -10.45
N ALA A 88 0.85 -20.18 -10.32
CA ALA A 88 1.90 -19.80 -11.26
C ALA A 88 1.71 -20.36 -12.69
N GLU A 89 0.90 -21.40 -12.85
CA GLU A 89 0.56 -21.97 -14.16
C GLU A 89 -0.54 -21.18 -14.88
N THR A 90 -1.34 -20.42 -14.14
CA THR A 90 -2.54 -19.73 -14.67
C THR A 90 -2.46 -18.19 -14.60
N ASP A 91 -1.72 -17.65 -13.65
CA ASP A 91 -1.54 -16.19 -13.50
C ASP A 91 -0.11 -15.87 -13.01
N LEU A 92 0.67 -15.23 -13.88
CA LEU A 92 2.04 -14.77 -13.60
C LEU A 92 2.08 -13.46 -12.77
N GLY A 93 0.95 -12.94 -12.31
CA GLY A 93 0.84 -11.66 -11.62
C GLY A 93 1.07 -11.74 -10.12
N LEU A 94 2.18 -11.22 -9.60
CA LEU A 94 2.50 -11.08 -8.16
C LEU A 94 1.70 -10.00 -7.42
N THR A 95 0.87 -9.23 -8.13
CA THR A 95 0.17 -8.07 -7.56
C THR A 95 -0.76 -8.45 -6.40
N GLY A 96 -1.33 -9.66 -6.43
CA GLY A 96 -2.23 -10.17 -5.38
C GLY A 96 -1.54 -10.42 -4.07
N GLU A 97 -0.42 -11.09 -4.15
CA GLU A 97 0.42 -11.46 -3.01
C GLU A 97 1.04 -10.22 -2.37
N ILE A 98 1.54 -9.30 -3.20
CA ILE A 98 2.06 -8.00 -2.73
C ILE A 98 0.95 -7.19 -2.06
N ALA A 99 -0.26 -7.15 -2.61
CA ALA A 99 -1.39 -6.45 -1.99
C ALA A 99 -1.74 -7.03 -0.63
N LEU A 100 -1.66 -8.36 -0.45
CA LEU A 100 -1.93 -9.02 0.82
C LEU A 100 -0.87 -8.64 1.88
N LEU A 101 0.42 -8.68 1.52
CA LEU A 101 1.51 -8.25 2.41
C LEU A 101 1.39 -6.77 2.77
N PHE A 102 1.07 -5.93 1.78
CA PHE A 102 0.87 -4.51 2.01
C PHE A 102 -0.31 -4.24 2.96
N THR A 103 -1.37 -5.04 2.86
CA THR A 103 -2.52 -4.96 3.78
C THR A 103 -2.14 -5.26 5.22
N ALA A 104 -1.26 -6.25 5.47
CA ALA A 104 -0.73 -6.53 6.81
C ALA A 104 0.09 -5.33 7.36
N LEU A 105 0.93 -4.72 6.52
CA LEU A 105 1.71 -3.53 6.90
C LEU A 105 0.80 -2.33 7.20
N LEU A 106 -0.26 -2.12 6.41
CA LEU A 106 -1.24 -1.06 6.67
C LEU A 106 -1.97 -1.27 8.00
N GLY A 107 -2.26 -2.51 8.36
CA GLY A 107 -2.82 -2.84 9.67
C GLY A 107 -1.91 -2.39 10.81
N ALA A 108 -0.63 -2.74 10.75
CA ALA A 108 0.36 -2.32 11.73
C ALA A 108 0.54 -0.79 11.75
N LEU A 109 0.59 -0.16 10.57
CA LEU A 109 0.73 1.28 10.43
C LEU A 109 -0.48 2.04 11.01
N ALA A 110 -1.69 1.49 10.88
CA ALA A 110 -2.92 2.08 11.41
C ALA A 110 -2.88 2.22 12.94
N MET A 111 -2.13 1.36 13.62
CA MET A 111 -1.94 1.47 15.08
C MET A 111 -0.97 2.59 15.50
N ARG A 112 -0.18 3.13 14.57
CA ARG A 112 0.76 4.23 14.82
C ARG A 112 0.25 5.56 14.27
N THR A 113 -0.17 5.55 13.02
CA THR A 113 -0.58 6.74 12.25
C THR A 113 -1.82 6.41 11.40
N PRO A 114 -3.03 6.40 12.01
CA PRO A 114 -4.27 5.98 11.33
C PRO A 114 -4.55 6.76 10.04
N ALA A 115 -4.38 8.08 10.06
CA ALA A 115 -4.63 8.93 8.89
C ALA A 115 -3.70 8.59 7.71
N PHE A 116 -2.42 8.34 7.99
CA PHE A 116 -1.46 7.98 6.96
C PHE A 116 -1.72 6.58 6.41
N ALA A 117 -2.07 5.62 7.28
CA ALA A 117 -2.48 4.28 6.86
C ALA A 117 -3.72 4.31 5.95
N ALA A 118 -4.73 5.13 6.29
CA ALA A 118 -5.93 5.32 5.48
C ALA A 118 -5.59 5.93 4.11
N ALA A 119 -4.74 6.95 4.05
CA ALA A 119 -4.30 7.56 2.79
C ALA A 119 -3.59 6.54 1.89
N LEU A 120 -2.66 5.75 2.46
CA LEU A 120 -1.96 4.70 1.72
C LEU A 120 -2.91 3.58 1.25
N ALA A 121 -3.92 3.24 2.05
CA ALA A 121 -4.94 2.26 1.65
C ALA A 121 -5.73 2.75 0.42
N VAL A 122 -6.09 4.03 0.37
CA VAL A 122 -6.75 4.63 -0.79
C VAL A 122 -5.84 4.60 -2.01
N VAL A 123 -4.58 5.00 -1.87
CA VAL A 123 -3.60 4.94 -2.97
C VAL A 123 -3.44 3.52 -3.50
N ALA A 124 -3.29 2.53 -2.61
CA ALA A 124 -3.20 1.12 -3.01
C ALA A 124 -4.47 0.63 -3.73
N ALA A 125 -5.65 0.98 -3.22
CA ALA A 125 -6.93 0.63 -3.85
C ALA A 125 -7.04 1.23 -5.25
N VAL A 126 -6.66 2.51 -5.42
CA VAL A 126 -6.64 3.19 -6.73
C VAL A 126 -5.66 2.51 -7.69
N LEU A 127 -4.44 2.21 -7.25
CA LEU A 127 -3.45 1.51 -8.08
C LEU A 127 -3.93 0.11 -8.49
N LEU A 128 -4.53 -0.62 -7.55
CA LEU A 128 -5.13 -1.92 -7.85
C LEU A 128 -6.29 -1.79 -8.82
N TYR A 129 -7.17 -0.81 -8.66
CA TYR A 129 -8.29 -0.56 -9.56
C TYR A 129 -7.83 -0.13 -10.95
N ALA A 130 -6.82 0.72 -11.03
CA ALA A 130 -6.35 1.31 -12.28
C ALA A 130 -5.43 0.38 -13.13
N LYS A 131 -5.12 -0.85 -12.68
CA LYS A 131 -4.17 -1.76 -13.37
C LYS A 131 -4.42 -1.85 -14.87
N THR A 132 -5.64 -2.12 -15.30
CA THR A 132 -6.00 -2.26 -16.73
C THR A 132 -5.89 -0.93 -17.48
N ALA A 133 -6.37 0.16 -16.87
CA ALA A 133 -6.24 1.50 -17.44
C ALA A 133 -4.78 1.93 -17.57
N MET A 134 -3.95 1.64 -16.56
CA MET A 134 -2.51 1.92 -16.60
C MET A 134 -1.77 1.10 -17.67
N HIS A 135 -2.11 -0.17 -17.82
CA HIS A 135 -1.54 -1.00 -18.90
C HIS A 135 -1.90 -0.47 -20.29
N ARG A 136 -3.16 -0.11 -20.48
CA ARG A 136 -3.62 0.47 -21.74
C ARG A 136 -2.96 1.83 -22.00
N PHE A 137 -2.90 2.69 -21.00
CA PHE A 137 -2.24 3.98 -21.09
C PHE A 137 -0.75 3.82 -21.47
N ALA A 138 -0.02 2.93 -20.80
CA ALA A 138 1.40 2.72 -21.06
C ALA A 138 1.68 2.13 -22.46
N ARG A 139 0.76 1.33 -23.03
CA ARG A 139 0.95 0.68 -24.33
C ARG A 139 0.37 1.46 -25.51
N GLU A 140 -0.75 2.14 -25.30
CA GLU A 140 -1.53 2.75 -26.39
C GLU A 140 -1.36 4.27 -26.46
N VAL A 141 -1.12 4.92 -25.31
CA VAL A 141 -1.12 6.39 -25.22
C VAL A 141 0.31 6.95 -25.17
N VAL A 142 1.26 6.25 -24.53
CA VAL A 142 2.62 6.74 -24.38
C VAL A 142 3.50 6.22 -25.52
N SER A 143 3.89 7.11 -26.42
CA SER A 143 4.88 6.79 -27.45
C SER A 143 6.29 6.58 -26.85
N GLU A 144 7.17 5.86 -27.55
CA GLU A 144 8.55 5.66 -27.09
C GLU A 144 9.33 6.97 -26.89
N ARG A 145 8.98 8.02 -27.65
CA ARG A 145 9.59 9.35 -27.51
C ARG A 145 9.13 10.03 -26.23
N GLU A 146 7.81 10.05 -25.98
CA GLU A 146 7.23 10.61 -24.75
C GLU A 146 7.72 9.88 -23.50
N LEU A 147 7.87 8.55 -23.56
CA LEU A 147 8.45 7.78 -22.47
C LEU A 147 9.89 8.21 -22.18
N ARG A 148 10.71 8.34 -23.21
CA ARG A 148 12.11 8.79 -23.07
C ARG A 148 12.18 10.22 -22.51
N ASP A 149 11.40 11.12 -23.04
CA ASP A 149 11.38 12.52 -22.62
C ASP A 149 10.85 12.65 -21.17
N GLY A 150 9.84 11.86 -20.80
CA GLY A 150 9.37 11.75 -19.42
C GLY A 150 10.40 11.17 -18.45
N LEU A 151 11.16 10.16 -18.87
CA LEU A 151 12.26 9.61 -18.06
C LEU A 151 13.40 10.63 -17.87
N LEU A 152 13.74 11.39 -18.90
CA LEU A 152 14.72 12.48 -18.79
C LEU A 152 14.24 13.56 -17.83
N LEU A 153 12.97 13.96 -17.94
CA LEU A 153 12.37 14.92 -17.01
C LEU A 153 12.39 14.39 -15.56
N ALA A 154 11.99 13.13 -15.37
CA ALA A 154 12.02 12.50 -14.07
C ALA A 154 13.43 12.42 -13.49
N ALA A 155 14.43 12.09 -14.31
CA ALA A 155 15.83 12.09 -13.89
C ALA A 155 16.29 13.50 -13.49
N CYS A 156 15.92 14.54 -14.24
CA CYS A 156 16.22 15.92 -13.87
C CYS A 156 15.56 16.31 -12.54
N VAL A 157 14.29 15.99 -12.35
CA VAL A 157 13.54 16.36 -11.13
C VAL A 157 13.99 15.54 -9.92
N LEU A 158 14.18 14.23 -10.06
CA LEU A 158 14.45 13.34 -8.92
C LEU A 158 15.94 13.27 -8.56
N ILE A 159 16.84 13.48 -9.54
CA ILE A 159 18.28 13.36 -9.34
C ILE A 159 18.93 14.74 -9.30
N VAL A 160 18.70 15.57 -10.32
CA VAL A 160 19.41 16.86 -10.44
C VAL A 160 18.86 17.88 -9.45
N TRP A 161 17.53 18.00 -9.31
CA TRP A 161 16.90 18.96 -8.40
C TRP A 161 17.38 18.86 -6.94
N PRO A 162 17.43 17.66 -6.29
CA PRO A 162 17.94 17.57 -4.91
C PRO A 162 19.45 17.78 -4.78
N LEU A 163 20.22 17.64 -5.87
CA LEU A 163 21.65 17.86 -5.89
C LEU A 163 22.03 19.32 -6.14
N LEU A 164 21.08 20.16 -6.58
CA LEU A 164 21.33 21.58 -6.75
C LEU A 164 21.56 22.23 -5.38
N PRO A 165 22.63 23.04 -5.23
CA PRO A 165 22.88 23.82 -4.01
C PRO A 165 21.66 24.72 -3.77
N ARG A 166 21.12 24.67 -2.54
CA ARG A 166 19.98 25.51 -2.13
C ARG A 166 20.36 26.94 -1.82
N GLU A 167 21.65 27.26 -1.83
CA GLU A 167 22.14 28.61 -1.70
C GLU A 167 22.02 29.29 -3.06
N ALA A 168 21.52 30.53 -3.05
CA ALA A 168 21.40 31.33 -4.25
C ALA A 168 22.79 31.49 -4.87
N VAL A 169 23.06 30.82 -5.98
CA VAL A 169 24.25 31.04 -6.80
C VAL A 169 23.97 32.30 -7.61
N ASP A 170 24.04 33.43 -6.93
CA ASP A 170 24.04 34.73 -7.59
C ASP A 170 25.46 35.31 -7.56
N PRO A 171 26.26 35.05 -8.61
CA PRO A 171 27.63 35.56 -8.68
C PRO A 171 27.68 37.08 -8.75
N TRP A 172 26.56 37.77 -8.90
CA TRP A 172 26.51 39.22 -9.07
C TRP A 172 25.62 39.98 -8.09
N GLY A 173 24.98 39.27 -7.13
CA GLY A 173 24.22 39.89 -6.03
C GLY A 173 23.02 40.75 -6.46
N VAL A 174 22.47 40.50 -7.65
CA VAL A 174 21.41 41.33 -8.25
C VAL A 174 20.01 40.92 -7.80
N LEU A 175 19.84 39.67 -7.29
CA LEU A 175 18.58 39.15 -6.78
C LEU A 175 18.62 39.14 -5.24
N LYS A 176 18.23 40.26 -4.62
CA LYS A 176 17.92 40.35 -3.18
C LYS A 176 16.43 40.15 -2.97
#